data_d787d3dcfd900005376a035cd3ba6024
#
_entry.id   d787d3dcfd900005376a035cd3ba6024
#
_cell.length_a   1.000
_cell.length_b   1.000
_cell.length_c   1.000
_cell.angle_alpha   90.00
_cell.angle_beta   90.00
_cell.angle_gamma   90.00
#
_symmetry.space_group_name_H-M   'P 1'
#
loop_
_entity.id
_entity.type
_entity.pdbx_description
1 polymer ?
#
loop_
_entity_poly.entity_id
_entity_poly.type
_entity_poly.pdbx_seq_one_letter_code
_entity_poly.pdbx_strand_id
1 'polypeptide(L)'
;MRKFEAKDGKFLADGKEYRICSGAIHYFRVLPEYWEDRLKKLRACGLNTVETYMCWNLHEPREGEFDFSGRLDVRRFVKTAGELGLNVILRPGPYICAEWDFGGLPAWLLADENVRVRCLDPVYFGHVGRYISRVMEEVGDLQCTEGGPVIAMQVENEYGSYGNDKKYLAALRELMSDSGVKVMMFTSDGGCAYMQGGGCTEGALPTVNFGSNAAGNLKVLQGRDIPLMCTEFWCGWFDRFGGRHHTRSARSVVRELDSLFDAGASFNLYMFHGGTNFGFTAGANRHAKYCPTVTSYDYGAPLNEYGGYTPLYHEIRDLMCKKQSIKPDVLPDAPVLQNIGEVKLTECAGLFENAERIGVRHFSPMPLCMEKYGQNFGLIHYETVLPANYGTGILSLRGVHDRAYLTLNGAHRKTFDRSSEGPLHRRHSCLVSGLNKGDTVGVLVDAMGRVNYGEHLYDRKGISAVMFNNQFLMDFTVTSFPLDNIDKIDWALDAAGYPKFFRGFFRPSSKGECFVRFDGFTKGYIWVNGFNLGRFWDKGPQKALYLPGAILDPERENEIVLLELEHAGSDSVQITDKPDLG
;
A
#
# COMPACT_ATOMS: atom_id res chain seq x y z
N MET A 1 -21.34 28.27 4.55
CA MET A 1 -21.64 27.21 3.58
C MET A 1 -21.11 27.67 2.23
N ARG A 2 -20.35 26.86 1.56
CA ARG A 2 -19.74 27.14 0.25
C ARG A 2 -20.35 26.19 -0.78
N LYS A 3 -20.72 26.73 -1.95
CA LYS A 3 -21.28 25.91 -3.02
C LYS A 3 -20.19 25.55 -4.03
N PHE A 4 -19.96 24.23 -4.25
CA PHE A 4 -19.08 23.73 -5.29
C PHE A 4 -19.89 22.82 -6.23
N GLU A 5 -19.90 23.11 -7.52
CA GLU A 5 -20.73 22.39 -8.49
C GLU A 5 -20.07 22.26 -9.87
N ALA A 6 -20.48 21.26 -10.63
CA ALA A 6 -20.18 21.08 -12.05
C ALA A 6 -21.40 21.54 -12.85
N LYS A 7 -21.26 22.59 -13.68
CA LYS A 7 -22.34 23.17 -14.45
C LYS A 7 -21.81 23.84 -15.71
N ASP A 8 -22.55 23.73 -16.81
CA ASP A 8 -22.26 24.38 -18.11
C ASP A 8 -20.81 24.12 -18.57
N GLY A 9 -20.34 22.86 -18.45
CA GLY A 9 -18.98 22.43 -18.83
C GLY A 9 -17.86 22.94 -17.91
N LYS A 10 -18.18 23.51 -16.75
CA LYS A 10 -17.20 24.11 -15.82
C LYS A 10 -17.42 23.67 -14.39
N PHE A 11 -16.34 23.72 -13.58
CA PHE A 11 -16.47 23.75 -12.13
C PHE A 11 -16.72 25.19 -11.66
N LEU A 12 -17.64 25.33 -10.72
CA LEU A 12 -17.98 26.62 -10.11
C LEU A 12 -17.80 26.53 -8.59
N ALA A 13 -17.08 27.50 -8.02
CA ALA A 13 -16.99 27.73 -6.58
C ALA A 13 -17.73 29.05 -6.27
N ASP A 14 -18.84 28.97 -5.52
CA ASP A 14 -19.72 30.11 -5.21
C ASP A 14 -20.11 30.92 -6.46
N GLY A 15 -20.44 30.20 -7.54
CA GLY A 15 -20.85 30.75 -8.82
C GLY A 15 -19.72 31.31 -9.70
N LYS A 16 -18.47 31.25 -9.26
CA LYS A 16 -17.30 31.68 -10.05
C LYS A 16 -16.61 30.45 -10.64
N GLU A 17 -16.13 30.61 -11.87
CA GLU A 17 -15.34 29.55 -12.52
C GLU A 17 -14.12 29.17 -11.66
N TYR A 18 -13.93 27.89 -11.46
CA TYR A 18 -12.86 27.32 -10.67
C TYR A 18 -12.19 26.17 -11.42
N ARG A 19 -10.87 26.19 -11.49
CA ARG A 19 -10.08 25.07 -12.02
C ARG A 19 -9.46 24.31 -10.88
N ILE A 20 -9.74 23.02 -10.79
CA ILE A 20 -9.10 22.13 -9.82
C ILE A 20 -7.67 21.82 -10.32
N CYS A 21 -6.67 22.32 -9.61
CA CYS A 21 -5.26 21.98 -9.78
C CYS A 21 -4.85 21.22 -8.52
N SER A 22 -4.92 19.89 -8.57
CA SER A 22 -4.78 19.02 -7.40
C SER A 22 -3.52 18.17 -7.46
N GLY A 23 -3.11 17.70 -6.29
CA GLY A 23 -2.06 16.68 -6.15
C GLY A 23 -2.40 15.68 -5.04
N ALA A 24 -2.11 14.41 -5.31
CA ALA A 24 -2.39 13.30 -4.39
C ALA A 24 -1.30 13.19 -3.31
N ILE A 25 -1.72 13.17 -2.05
CA ILE A 25 -0.91 12.86 -0.87
C ILE A 25 -1.73 11.88 -0.03
N HIS A 26 -1.28 10.65 0.08
CA HIS A 26 -1.94 9.65 0.92
C HIS A 26 -1.49 9.82 2.37
N TYR A 27 -2.34 10.36 3.26
CA TYR A 27 -2.00 10.63 4.66
C TYR A 27 -1.45 9.37 5.36
N PHE A 28 -1.93 8.18 5.04
CA PHE A 28 -1.50 6.92 5.64
C PHE A 28 -0.11 6.43 5.18
N ARG A 29 0.48 7.03 4.12
CA ARG A 29 1.86 6.80 3.64
C ARG A 29 2.86 7.82 4.15
N VAL A 30 2.41 8.80 4.94
CA VAL A 30 3.20 9.91 5.46
C VAL A 30 2.92 10.05 6.95
N LEU A 31 3.97 10.21 7.77
CA LEU A 31 3.76 10.41 9.20
C LEU A 31 3.05 11.75 9.48
N PRO A 32 2.19 11.81 10.50
CA PRO A 32 1.41 13.02 10.82
C PRO A 32 2.23 14.28 11.06
N GLU A 33 3.47 14.11 11.54
CA GLU A 33 4.43 15.19 11.78
C GLU A 33 4.82 15.94 10.49
N TYR A 34 4.65 15.28 9.34
CA TYR A 34 5.03 15.84 8.03
C TYR A 34 3.84 16.34 7.20
N TRP A 35 2.58 16.08 7.60
CA TRP A 35 1.42 16.45 6.80
C TRP A 35 1.39 17.94 6.46
N GLU A 36 1.59 18.79 7.45
CA GLU A 36 1.58 20.24 7.24
C GLU A 36 2.67 20.70 6.27
N ASP A 37 3.89 20.15 6.38
CA ASP A 37 4.99 20.45 5.46
C ASP A 37 4.65 20.06 4.01
N ARG A 38 4.14 18.84 3.82
CA ARG A 38 3.78 18.35 2.48
C ARG A 38 2.65 19.13 1.85
N LEU A 39 1.66 19.53 2.65
CA LEU A 39 0.55 20.40 2.22
C LEU A 39 1.02 21.84 1.88
N LYS A 40 1.91 22.42 2.67
CA LYS A 40 2.54 23.71 2.37
C LYS A 40 3.33 23.65 1.05
N LYS A 41 4.08 22.58 0.81
CA LYS A 41 4.82 22.37 -0.44
C LYS A 41 3.88 22.19 -1.63
N LEU A 42 2.76 21.50 -1.46
CA LEU A 42 1.73 21.37 -2.48
C LEU A 42 1.16 22.74 -2.86
N ARG A 43 0.79 23.55 -1.88
CA ARG A 43 0.31 24.92 -2.10
C ARG A 43 1.38 25.79 -2.76
N ALA A 44 2.62 25.75 -2.28
CA ALA A 44 3.74 26.52 -2.84
C ALA A 44 4.10 26.11 -4.28
N CYS A 45 3.72 24.90 -4.71
CA CYS A 45 3.80 24.46 -6.10
C CYS A 45 2.74 25.13 -7.02
N GLY A 46 1.81 25.92 -6.45
CA GLY A 46 0.72 26.56 -7.20
C GLY A 46 -0.53 25.72 -7.34
N LEU A 47 -0.64 24.62 -6.59
CA LEU A 47 -1.84 23.78 -6.53
C LEU A 47 -2.81 24.33 -5.48
N ASN A 48 -4.10 24.11 -5.69
CA ASN A 48 -5.18 24.66 -4.85
C ASN A 48 -6.02 23.58 -4.15
N THR A 49 -5.72 22.32 -4.42
CA THR A 49 -6.50 21.19 -3.92
C THR A 49 -5.54 20.04 -3.61
N VAL A 50 -5.76 19.36 -2.49
CA VAL A 50 -5.13 18.06 -2.21
C VAL A 50 -6.15 16.94 -2.38
N GLU A 51 -5.70 15.82 -2.90
CA GLU A 51 -6.48 14.60 -2.99
C GLU A 51 -5.88 13.55 -2.06
N THR A 52 -6.75 12.76 -1.42
CA THR A 52 -6.29 11.57 -0.68
C THR A 52 -7.29 10.43 -0.77
N TYR A 53 -6.78 9.22 -0.88
CA TYR A 53 -7.54 8.00 -0.62
C TYR A 53 -7.75 7.78 0.88
N MET A 54 -8.72 6.91 1.21
CA MET A 54 -8.88 6.34 2.54
C MET A 54 -8.83 4.81 2.41
N CYS A 55 -7.92 4.17 3.14
CA CYS A 55 -7.72 2.73 3.03
C CYS A 55 -8.52 1.99 4.11
N TRP A 56 -9.58 1.31 3.70
CA TRP A 56 -10.48 0.60 4.63
C TRP A 56 -9.75 -0.41 5.52
N ASN A 57 -8.78 -1.16 4.97
CA ASN A 57 -8.06 -2.20 5.72
C ASN A 57 -7.21 -1.69 6.91
N LEU A 58 -6.81 -0.41 6.91
CA LEU A 58 -6.17 0.19 8.07
C LEU A 58 -7.19 0.76 9.06
N HIS A 59 -8.30 1.30 8.55
CA HIS A 59 -9.35 1.86 9.39
C HIS A 59 -10.22 0.79 10.08
N GLU A 60 -10.31 -0.41 9.54
CA GLU A 60 -11.01 -1.55 10.11
C GLU A 60 -10.12 -2.81 10.00
N PRO A 61 -9.02 -2.89 10.78
CA PRO A 61 -8.06 -4.00 10.72
C PRO A 61 -8.66 -5.33 11.18
N ARG A 62 -9.68 -5.29 12.03
CA ARG A 62 -10.54 -6.41 12.40
C ARG A 62 -11.99 -5.99 12.22
N GLU A 63 -12.84 -6.93 11.85
CA GLU A 63 -14.24 -6.67 11.62
C GLU A 63 -14.91 -5.96 12.82
N GLY A 64 -15.45 -4.76 12.58
CA GLY A 64 -16.10 -3.93 13.60
C GLY A 64 -15.17 -3.10 14.48
N GLU A 65 -13.85 -3.28 14.40
CA GLU A 65 -12.87 -2.51 15.16
C GLU A 65 -12.30 -1.38 14.28
N PHE A 66 -12.77 -0.16 14.51
CA PHE A 66 -12.36 1.00 13.73
C PHE A 66 -11.28 1.83 14.42
N ASP A 67 -10.30 2.30 13.63
CA ASP A 67 -9.24 3.23 14.06
C ASP A 67 -9.14 4.44 13.11
N PHE A 68 -9.31 5.64 13.67
CA PHE A 68 -9.12 6.93 13.01
C PHE A 68 -8.17 7.82 13.81
N SER A 69 -7.24 7.23 14.54
CA SER A 69 -6.30 7.93 15.41
C SER A 69 -4.87 7.98 14.86
N GLY A 70 -4.03 8.85 15.40
CA GLY A 70 -2.61 8.93 15.08
C GLY A 70 -2.34 9.08 13.58
N ARG A 71 -1.70 8.08 12.99
CA ARG A 71 -1.41 8.03 11.53
C ARG A 71 -2.66 7.89 10.67
N LEU A 72 -3.78 7.51 11.25
CA LEU A 72 -5.05 7.28 10.56
C LEU A 72 -6.04 8.43 10.78
N ASP A 73 -5.64 9.52 11.45
CA ASP A 73 -6.47 10.69 11.69
C ASP A 73 -6.66 11.54 10.42
N VAL A 74 -7.51 11.01 9.53
CA VAL A 74 -7.90 11.68 8.28
C VAL A 74 -8.57 13.03 8.55
N ARG A 75 -9.30 13.14 9.66
CA ARG A 75 -9.97 14.38 10.07
C ARG A 75 -8.96 15.51 10.29
N ARG A 76 -7.88 15.22 11.02
CA ARG A 76 -6.77 16.16 11.24
C ARG A 76 -6.09 16.54 9.92
N PHE A 77 -5.82 15.56 9.04
CA PHE A 77 -5.22 15.84 7.73
C PHE A 77 -6.09 16.79 6.89
N VAL A 78 -7.40 16.55 6.82
CA VAL A 78 -8.36 17.37 6.07
C VAL A 78 -8.46 18.79 6.67
N LYS A 79 -8.52 18.91 8.01
CA LYS A 79 -8.53 20.22 8.69
C LYS A 79 -7.25 21.02 8.40
N THR A 80 -6.08 20.39 8.52
CA THR A 80 -4.79 21.02 8.21
C THR A 80 -4.75 21.54 6.78
N ALA A 81 -5.26 20.76 5.81
CA ALA A 81 -5.37 21.23 4.42
C ALA A 81 -6.27 22.47 4.30
N GLY A 82 -7.43 22.46 4.96
CA GLY A 82 -8.37 23.61 4.99
C GLY A 82 -7.77 24.87 5.63
N GLU A 83 -7.05 24.73 6.74
CA GLU A 83 -6.35 25.82 7.43
C GLU A 83 -5.27 26.45 6.54
N LEU A 84 -4.65 25.67 5.68
CA LEU A 84 -3.71 26.13 4.67
C LEU A 84 -4.38 26.71 3.41
N GLY A 85 -5.72 26.78 3.37
CA GLY A 85 -6.50 27.33 2.25
C GLY A 85 -6.60 26.38 1.06
N LEU A 86 -6.31 25.10 1.24
CA LEU A 86 -6.49 24.06 0.21
C LEU A 86 -7.92 23.50 0.25
N ASN A 87 -8.48 23.20 -0.91
CA ASN A 87 -9.62 22.29 -1.00
C ASN A 87 -9.16 20.84 -0.88
N VAL A 88 -10.10 19.95 -0.58
CA VAL A 88 -9.82 18.53 -0.44
C VAL A 88 -10.75 17.70 -1.33
N ILE A 89 -10.20 16.72 -2.01
CA ILE A 89 -10.93 15.64 -2.67
C ILE A 89 -10.70 14.37 -1.84
N LEU A 90 -11.77 13.74 -1.37
CA LEU A 90 -11.69 12.46 -0.65
C LEU A 90 -12.09 11.30 -1.57
N ARG A 91 -11.33 10.22 -1.46
CA ARG A 91 -11.59 8.98 -2.20
C ARG A 91 -11.74 7.81 -1.21
N PRO A 92 -12.94 7.66 -0.60
CA PRO A 92 -13.15 6.71 0.49
C PRO A 92 -13.17 5.23 0.04
N GLY A 93 -13.21 4.98 -1.24
CA GLY A 93 -13.28 3.62 -1.78
C GLY A 93 -14.74 3.12 -1.93
N PRO A 94 -15.06 1.87 -1.49
CA PRO A 94 -14.36 0.97 -0.55
C PRO A 94 -13.05 0.35 -1.07
N TYR A 95 -12.88 0.21 -2.37
CA TYR A 95 -11.66 -0.23 -3.04
C TYR A 95 -10.90 0.99 -3.58
N ILE A 96 -9.57 1.02 -3.40
CA ILE A 96 -8.72 2.16 -3.78
C ILE A 96 -7.59 1.80 -4.76
N CYS A 97 -7.32 0.54 -5.04
CA CYS A 97 -6.15 0.07 -5.80
C CYS A 97 -4.82 0.49 -5.15
N ALA A 98 -4.22 1.56 -5.63
CA ALA A 98 -3.12 2.32 -5.03
C ALA A 98 -1.85 1.51 -4.70
N GLU A 99 -1.63 0.35 -5.34
CA GLU A 99 -0.55 -0.61 -5.03
C GLU A 99 -0.49 -0.96 -3.53
N TRP A 100 -1.66 -0.86 -2.88
CA TRP A 100 -1.88 -1.14 -1.49
C TRP A 100 -2.43 -2.56 -1.30
N ASP A 101 -2.11 -3.22 -0.20
CA ASP A 101 -2.55 -4.59 0.08
C ASP A 101 -4.06 -4.73 -0.15
N PHE A 102 -4.46 -5.71 -0.98
CA PHE A 102 -5.84 -6.00 -1.39
C PHE A 102 -6.60 -4.79 -1.97
N GLY A 103 -5.88 -3.78 -2.49
CA GLY A 103 -6.49 -2.54 -2.97
C GLY A 103 -7.24 -1.76 -1.89
N GLY A 104 -6.81 -1.86 -0.64
CA GLY A 104 -7.39 -1.20 0.51
C GLY A 104 -8.56 -1.94 1.16
N LEU A 105 -9.04 -3.03 0.59
CA LEU A 105 -10.06 -3.88 1.21
C LEU A 105 -9.49 -4.63 2.41
N PRO A 106 -10.25 -4.86 3.50
CA PRO A 106 -9.79 -5.63 4.64
C PRO A 106 -9.56 -7.10 4.32
N ALA A 107 -8.44 -7.65 4.77
CA ALA A 107 -8.09 -9.05 4.53
C ALA A 107 -9.08 -10.04 5.16
N TRP A 108 -9.70 -9.67 6.29
CA TRP A 108 -10.69 -10.52 6.97
C TRP A 108 -11.92 -10.83 6.10
N LEU A 109 -12.25 -10.02 5.06
CA LEU A 109 -13.25 -10.36 4.05
C LEU A 109 -12.95 -11.68 3.32
N LEU A 110 -11.67 -12.02 3.16
CA LEU A 110 -11.24 -13.25 2.48
C LEU A 110 -11.37 -14.49 3.37
N ALA A 111 -11.66 -14.34 4.67
CA ALA A 111 -11.93 -15.47 5.55
C ALA A 111 -13.21 -16.22 5.14
N ASP A 112 -14.20 -15.54 4.59
CA ASP A 112 -15.36 -16.18 3.96
C ASP A 112 -15.07 -16.47 2.47
N GLU A 113 -15.14 -17.74 2.09
CA GLU A 113 -14.91 -18.17 0.70
C GLU A 113 -16.05 -17.79 -0.25
N ASN A 114 -17.22 -17.49 0.29
CA ASN A 114 -18.43 -17.17 -0.47
C ASN A 114 -18.55 -15.68 -0.76
N VAL A 115 -17.93 -14.81 0.03
CA VAL A 115 -17.96 -13.35 -0.16
C VAL A 115 -17.43 -12.96 -1.53
N ARG A 116 -18.17 -12.11 -2.21
CA ARG A 116 -17.79 -11.50 -3.50
C ARG A 116 -17.64 -10.00 -3.32
N VAL A 117 -16.40 -9.51 -3.50
CA VAL A 117 -16.08 -8.09 -3.37
C VAL A 117 -16.42 -7.31 -4.65
N ARG A 118 -16.61 -6.00 -4.51
CA ARG A 118 -16.89 -5.06 -5.61
C ARG A 118 -18.15 -5.42 -6.41
N CYS A 119 -19.19 -5.85 -5.71
CA CYS A 119 -20.52 -6.16 -6.28
C CYS A 119 -21.60 -6.11 -5.19
N LEU A 120 -22.86 -6.37 -5.55
CA LEU A 120 -24.01 -6.40 -4.61
C LEU A 120 -24.12 -7.72 -3.85
N ASP A 121 -22.98 -8.33 -3.48
CA ASP A 121 -23.00 -9.42 -2.51
C ASP A 121 -23.52 -8.89 -1.17
N PRO A 122 -24.56 -9.50 -0.57
CA PRO A 122 -25.20 -8.93 0.61
C PRO A 122 -24.27 -8.78 1.81
N VAL A 123 -23.32 -9.72 1.99
CA VAL A 123 -22.36 -9.69 3.11
C VAL A 123 -21.34 -8.57 2.87
N TYR A 124 -20.71 -8.56 1.71
CA TYR A 124 -19.77 -7.51 1.34
C TYR A 124 -20.40 -6.12 1.38
N PHE A 125 -21.57 -5.94 0.75
CA PHE A 125 -22.22 -4.63 0.66
C PHE A 125 -22.72 -4.15 2.03
N GLY A 126 -23.12 -5.05 2.92
CA GLY A 126 -23.42 -4.72 4.32
C GLY A 126 -22.22 -4.18 5.07
N HIS A 127 -21.03 -4.79 4.87
CA HIS A 127 -19.78 -4.29 5.46
C HIS A 127 -19.37 -2.93 4.85
N VAL A 128 -19.56 -2.73 3.54
CA VAL A 128 -19.34 -1.43 2.88
C VAL A 128 -20.22 -0.35 3.49
N GLY A 129 -21.50 -0.66 3.76
CA GLY A 129 -22.42 0.28 4.41
C GLY A 129 -21.93 0.73 5.78
N ARG A 130 -21.48 -0.20 6.61
CA ARG A 130 -20.90 0.09 7.94
C ARG A 130 -19.65 0.97 7.81
N TYR A 131 -18.75 0.63 6.91
CA TYR A 131 -17.53 1.40 6.68
C TYR A 131 -17.81 2.82 6.21
N ILE A 132 -18.64 3.01 5.17
CA ILE A 132 -18.98 4.34 4.65
C ILE A 132 -19.68 5.19 5.71
N SER A 133 -20.60 4.62 6.48
CA SER A 133 -21.25 5.34 7.60
C SER A 133 -20.21 5.82 8.60
N ARG A 134 -19.26 4.95 8.98
CA ARG A 134 -18.20 5.31 9.92
C ARG A 134 -17.24 6.38 9.38
N VAL A 135 -16.92 6.33 8.07
CA VAL A 135 -16.16 7.39 7.38
C VAL A 135 -16.91 8.73 7.48
N MET A 136 -18.22 8.72 7.24
CA MET A 136 -19.01 9.96 7.24
C MET A 136 -19.17 10.55 8.65
N GLU A 137 -19.13 9.74 9.70
CA GLU A 137 -19.04 10.24 11.08
C GLU A 137 -17.75 11.03 11.32
N GLU A 138 -16.62 10.63 10.68
CA GLU A 138 -15.34 11.32 10.83
C GLU A 138 -15.22 12.58 9.98
N VAL A 139 -15.75 12.60 8.76
CA VAL A 139 -15.49 13.67 7.80
C VAL A 139 -16.72 14.41 7.29
N GLY A 140 -17.92 14.01 7.70
CA GLY A 140 -19.16 14.55 7.14
C GLY A 140 -19.37 16.05 7.38
N ASP A 141 -18.95 16.58 8.52
CA ASP A 141 -18.97 18.00 8.86
C ASP A 141 -17.84 18.83 8.20
N LEU A 142 -16.88 18.16 7.54
CA LEU A 142 -15.79 18.81 6.80
C LEU A 142 -16.11 19.06 5.33
N GLN A 143 -17.31 18.74 4.88
CA GLN A 143 -17.78 19.06 3.54
C GLN A 143 -17.95 20.58 3.34
N CYS A 144 -17.73 21.08 2.14
CA CYS A 144 -17.86 22.52 1.84
C CYS A 144 -19.28 23.05 2.04
N THR A 145 -20.28 22.19 1.92
CA THR A 145 -21.68 22.48 2.26
C THR A 145 -21.91 22.74 3.76
N GLU A 146 -21.01 22.23 4.61
CA GLU A 146 -21.00 22.45 6.06
C GLU A 146 -19.93 23.49 6.49
N GLY A 147 -19.20 24.08 5.53
CA GLY A 147 -18.15 25.08 5.77
C GLY A 147 -16.73 24.52 5.81
N GLY A 148 -16.55 23.23 5.57
CA GLY A 148 -15.24 22.57 5.52
C GLY A 148 -14.55 22.68 4.15
N PRO A 149 -13.38 22.06 3.98
CA PRO A 149 -12.59 22.12 2.75
C PRO A 149 -12.94 21.04 1.71
N VAL A 150 -13.72 20.00 2.07
CA VAL A 150 -14.00 18.87 1.15
C VAL A 150 -14.98 19.31 0.08
N ILE A 151 -14.56 19.28 -1.19
CA ILE A 151 -15.35 19.73 -2.35
C ILE A 151 -15.93 18.60 -3.19
N ALA A 152 -15.36 17.41 -3.12
CA ALA A 152 -15.83 16.25 -3.89
C ALA A 152 -15.45 14.93 -3.21
N MET A 153 -16.25 13.87 -3.48
CA MET A 153 -15.98 12.50 -3.04
C MET A 153 -16.12 11.52 -4.21
N GLN A 154 -15.20 10.56 -4.29
CA GLN A 154 -15.22 9.51 -5.33
C GLN A 154 -16.14 8.35 -4.93
N VAL A 155 -16.83 7.81 -5.93
CA VAL A 155 -17.58 6.56 -5.85
C VAL A 155 -16.73 5.45 -6.45
N GLU A 156 -16.35 4.45 -5.64
CA GLU A 156 -15.51 3.31 -6.04
C GLU A 156 -14.11 3.73 -6.54
N ASN A 157 -13.41 2.93 -7.33
CA ASN A 157 -12.19 3.31 -8.04
C ASN A 157 -11.94 2.41 -9.24
N GLU A 158 -11.77 3.03 -10.42
CA GLU A 158 -11.44 2.36 -11.69
C GLU A 158 -12.32 1.12 -11.96
N TYR A 159 -13.60 1.22 -11.58
CA TYR A 159 -14.51 0.08 -11.66
C TYR A 159 -14.67 -0.44 -13.10
N GLY A 160 -14.59 0.43 -14.09
CA GLY A 160 -14.68 0.06 -15.50
C GLY A 160 -13.51 -0.81 -15.99
N SER A 161 -12.40 -0.88 -15.26
CA SER A 161 -11.32 -1.83 -15.52
C SER A 161 -11.56 -3.21 -14.88
N TYR A 162 -12.46 -3.29 -13.90
CA TYR A 162 -12.78 -4.50 -13.15
C TYR A 162 -14.11 -5.15 -13.58
N GLY A 163 -15.13 -4.32 -13.80
CA GLY A 163 -16.46 -4.81 -14.09
C GLY A 163 -17.36 -3.79 -14.79
N ASN A 164 -18.63 -4.12 -14.90
CA ASN A 164 -19.67 -3.29 -15.56
C ASN A 164 -21.02 -3.35 -14.83
N ASP A 165 -21.04 -3.68 -13.55
CA ASP A 165 -22.27 -3.77 -12.76
C ASP A 165 -22.77 -2.37 -12.38
N LYS A 166 -23.65 -1.81 -13.21
CA LYS A 166 -24.28 -0.50 -12.99
C LYS A 166 -25.16 -0.46 -11.75
N LYS A 167 -25.71 -1.60 -11.33
CA LYS A 167 -26.56 -1.66 -10.13
C LYS A 167 -25.70 -1.49 -8.88
N TYR A 168 -24.52 -2.11 -8.87
CA TYR A 168 -23.57 -1.94 -7.77
C TYR A 168 -23.11 -0.48 -7.63
N LEU A 169 -22.69 0.15 -8.72
CA LEU A 169 -22.25 1.55 -8.68
C LEU A 169 -23.37 2.51 -8.27
N ALA A 170 -24.58 2.30 -8.78
CA ALA A 170 -25.73 3.11 -8.40
C ALA A 170 -26.08 2.94 -6.90
N ALA A 171 -26.11 1.70 -6.42
CA ALA A 171 -26.35 1.41 -5.01
C ALA A 171 -25.27 1.99 -4.09
N LEU A 172 -23.98 1.92 -4.50
CA LEU A 172 -22.89 2.51 -3.72
C LEU A 172 -23.01 4.04 -3.67
N ARG A 173 -23.29 4.70 -4.79
CA ARG A 173 -23.55 6.14 -4.83
C ARG A 173 -24.73 6.55 -3.93
N GLU A 174 -25.83 5.77 -3.97
CA GLU A 174 -27.01 5.99 -3.13
C GLU A 174 -26.66 5.81 -1.65
N LEU A 175 -25.97 4.73 -1.29
CA LEU A 175 -25.45 4.48 0.06
C LEU A 175 -24.60 5.65 0.58
N MET A 176 -23.71 6.20 -0.26
CA MET A 176 -22.91 7.37 0.11
C MET A 176 -23.78 8.62 0.35
N SER A 177 -24.80 8.86 -0.50
CA SER A 177 -25.77 9.94 -0.29
C SER A 177 -26.54 9.78 1.02
N ASP A 178 -27.05 8.58 1.29
CA ASP A 178 -27.83 8.26 2.49
C ASP A 178 -26.97 8.35 3.75
N SER A 179 -25.67 8.06 3.64
CA SER A 179 -24.69 8.23 4.72
C SER A 179 -24.29 9.70 4.96
N GLY A 180 -24.79 10.65 4.13
CA GLY A 180 -24.58 12.09 4.35
C GLY A 180 -23.59 12.77 3.42
N VAL A 181 -23.20 12.17 2.29
CA VAL A 181 -22.40 12.87 1.28
C VAL A 181 -23.28 13.90 0.58
N LYS A 182 -22.92 15.18 0.70
CA LYS A 182 -23.63 16.34 0.15
C LYS A 182 -22.84 17.08 -0.93
N VAL A 183 -21.54 16.79 -1.04
CA VAL A 183 -20.66 17.37 -2.05
C VAL A 183 -20.77 16.61 -3.37
N MET A 184 -20.19 17.17 -4.43
CA MET A 184 -20.15 16.53 -5.74
C MET A 184 -19.51 15.13 -5.64
N MET A 185 -20.20 14.13 -6.19
CA MET A 185 -19.64 12.80 -6.38
C MET A 185 -19.07 12.63 -7.79
N PHE A 186 -18.03 11.82 -7.95
CA PHE A 186 -17.41 11.53 -9.24
C PHE A 186 -16.96 10.08 -9.32
N THR A 187 -16.80 9.56 -10.55
CA THR A 187 -16.15 8.29 -10.87
C THR A 187 -14.83 8.55 -11.61
N SER A 188 -13.89 7.64 -11.52
CA SER A 188 -12.54 7.80 -12.06
C SER A 188 -12.15 6.52 -12.78
N ASP A 189 -12.03 6.57 -14.11
CA ASP A 189 -11.80 5.40 -14.97
C ASP A 189 -10.81 5.72 -16.11
N GLY A 190 -10.26 4.70 -16.76
CA GLY A 190 -9.39 4.90 -17.92
C GLY A 190 -10.08 5.62 -19.08
N GLY A 191 -9.31 6.32 -19.92
CA GLY A 191 -9.78 7.17 -21.03
C GLY A 191 -10.27 6.41 -22.27
N CYS A 192 -10.89 5.24 -22.11
CA CYS A 192 -11.48 4.47 -23.22
C CYS A 192 -12.97 4.17 -23.00
N ALA A 193 -13.70 3.99 -24.10
CA ALA A 193 -15.16 3.90 -24.05
C ALA A 193 -15.69 2.76 -23.18
N TYR A 194 -15.05 1.59 -23.19
CA TYR A 194 -15.54 0.45 -22.40
C TYR A 194 -15.32 0.64 -20.90
N MET A 195 -14.18 1.23 -20.47
CA MET A 195 -13.93 1.53 -19.07
C MET A 195 -14.90 2.60 -18.55
N GLN A 196 -15.08 3.68 -19.29
CA GLN A 196 -16.08 4.70 -18.97
C GLN A 196 -17.50 4.10 -18.99
N GLY A 197 -17.79 3.26 -19.98
CA GLY A 197 -19.04 2.53 -20.05
C GLY A 197 -19.29 1.62 -18.84
N GLY A 198 -18.28 0.95 -18.32
CA GLY A 198 -18.35 0.09 -17.12
C GLY A 198 -18.38 0.88 -15.82
N GLY A 199 -17.52 1.90 -15.67
CA GLY A 199 -17.21 2.58 -14.40
C GLY A 199 -18.11 3.77 -14.05
N CYS A 200 -18.75 4.44 -15.01
CA CYS A 200 -19.62 5.59 -14.71
C CYS A 200 -20.98 5.19 -14.13
N THR A 201 -21.55 6.04 -13.30
CA THR A 201 -22.92 5.92 -12.76
C THR A 201 -23.64 7.26 -12.84
N GLU A 202 -24.97 7.24 -12.94
CA GLU A 202 -25.78 8.45 -12.91
C GLU A 202 -25.65 9.16 -11.55
N GLY A 203 -25.64 10.49 -11.57
CA GLY A 203 -25.47 11.31 -10.35
C GLY A 203 -24.02 11.43 -9.86
N ALA A 204 -23.03 10.86 -10.58
CA ALA A 204 -21.62 11.10 -10.35
C ALA A 204 -20.94 11.64 -11.61
N LEU A 205 -20.05 12.63 -11.47
CA LEU A 205 -19.30 13.21 -12.58
C LEU A 205 -18.28 12.18 -13.12
N PRO A 206 -18.34 11.78 -14.41
CA PRO A 206 -17.32 10.93 -14.97
C PRO A 206 -16.00 11.69 -15.17
N THR A 207 -14.89 11.09 -14.77
CA THR A 207 -13.53 11.62 -14.95
C THR A 207 -12.61 10.55 -15.55
N VAL A 208 -11.40 10.94 -15.96
CA VAL A 208 -10.45 10.03 -16.63
C VAL A 208 -9.11 9.93 -15.91
N ASN A 209 -8.44 8.77 -16.08
CA ASN A 209 -7.10 8.49 -15.57
C ASN A 209 -6.16 8.19 -16.73
N PHE A 210 -4.99 8.83 -16.75
CA PHE A 210 -3.93 8.56 -17.73
C PHE A 210 -2.61 9.26 -17.35
N GLY A 211 -1.48 8.80 -17.91
CA GLY A 211 -0.16 9.45 -17.75
C GLY A 211 0.35 10.14 -19.01
N SER A 212 -0.30 9.94 -20.18
CA SER A 212 0.11 10.51 -21.46
C SER A 212 -1.06 10.58 -22.43
N ASN A 213 -0.87 11.26 -23.60
CA ASN A 213 -1.89 11.42 -24.63
C ASN A 213 -3.17 12.09 -24.09
N ALA A 214 -3.02 13.25 -23.45
CA ALA A 214 -4.13 14.00 -22.85
C ALA A 214 -5.29 14.21 -23.82
N ALA A 215 -5.02 14.70 -25.05
CA ALA A 215 -6.03 14.96 -26.06
C ALA A 215 -6.81 13.70 -26.46
N GLY A 216 -6.17 12.54 -26.56
CA GLY A 216 -6.81 11.27 -26.90
C GLY A 216 -7.71 10.76 -25.77
N ASN A 217 -7.24 10.83 -24.51
CA ASN A 217 -7.99 10.33 -23.36
C ASN A 217 -9.18 11.23 -22.98
N LEU A 218 -9.06 12.55 -23.14
CA LEU A 218 -10.16 13.48 -22.89
C LEU A 218 -11.31 13.35 -23.88
N LYS A 219 -11.09 12.78 -25.08
CA LYS A 219 -12.14 12.62 -26.11
C LYS A 219 -13.37 11.88 -25.61
N VAL A 220 -13.20 10.92 -24.70
CA VAL A 220 -14.32 10.12 -24.18
C VAL A 220 -15.31 10.96 -23.35
N LEU A 221 -14.87 12.11 -22.84
CA LEU A 221 -15.69 13.08 -22.10
C LEU A 221 -16.19 14.26 -22.97
N GLN A 222 -15.57 14.49 -24.12
CA GLN A 222 -15.94 15.60 -25.01
C GLN A 222 -17.36 15.44 -25.57
N GLY A 223 -18.05 16.57 -25.80
CA GLY A 223 -19.43 16.60 -26.27
C GLY A 223 -20.49 16.36 -25.20
N ARG A 224 -20.07 16.12 -23.95
CA ARG A 224 -20.94 16.13 -22.77
C ARG A 224 -20.88 17.54 -22.14
N ASP A 225 -22.00 17.99 -21.58
CA ASP A 225 -22.03 19.27 -20.86
C ASP A 225 -21.50 19.12 -19.43
N ILE A 226 -20.23 18.72 -19.32
CA ILE A 226 -19.52 18.47 -18.06
C ILE A 226 -18.11 19.05 -18.10
N PRO A 227 -17.55 19.48 -16.96
CA PRO A 227 -16.14 19.88 -16.90
C PRO A 227 -15.21 18.69 -17.19
N LEU A 228 -14.14 18.97 -17.92
CA LEU A 228 -13.11 17.96 -18.18
C LEU A 228 -12.19 17.83 -16.95
N MET A 229 -11.92 16.60 -16.51
CA MET A 229 -11.00 16.34 -15.38
C MET A 229 -10.25 15.02 -15.56
N CYS A 230 -8.95 15.09 -15.35
CA CYS A 230 -8.07 13.94 -15.13
C CYS A 230 -7.85 13.78 -13.62
N THR A 231 -8.47 12.76 -13.03
CA THR A 231 -8.39 12.53 -11.57
C THR A 231 -7.19 11.72 -11.13
N GLU A 232 -6.53 11.04 -12.07
CA GLU A 232 -5.17 10.51 -11.86
C GLU A 232 -4.32 10.81 -13.10
N PHE A 233 -3.56 11.89 -13.01
CA PHE A 233 -2.51 12.15 -13.99
C PHE A 233 -1.21 11.52 -13.50
N TRP A 234 -0.88 10.34 -14.06
CA TRP A 234 0.27 9.54 -13.66
C TRP A 234 1.59 10.21 -14.08
N CYS A 235 2.23 10.91 -13.15
CA CYS A 235 3.50 11.61 -13.39
C CYS A 235 4.72 10.68 -13.36
N GLY A 236 4.59 9.48 -12.80
CA GLY A 236 5.61 8.43 -12.72
C GLY A 236 4.96 7.05 -12.69
N TRP A 237 5.60 6.10 -12.00
CA TRP A 237 5.09 4.75 -11.80
C TRP A 237 5.71 4.11 -10.55
N PHE A 238 5.08 3.08 -10.02
CA PHE A 238 5.55 2.32 -8.88
C PHE A 238 6.54 1.22 -9.28
N ASP A 239 7.36 0.79 -8.33
CA ASP A 239 8.34 -0.28 -8.49
C ASP A 239 7.86 -1.61 -7.90
N ARG A 240 8.45 -2.68 -8.41
CA ARG A 240 8.20 -4.06 -7.96
C ARG A 240 9.51 -4.79 -7.70
N PHE A 241 9.55 -5.68 -6.73
CA PHE A 241 10.73 -6.51 -6.47
C PHE A 241 11.14 -7.33 -7.70
N GLY A 242 12.45 -7.29 -8.02
CA GLY A 242 13.03 -7.90 -9.20
C GLY A 242 12.76 -7.15 -10.50
N GLY A 243 12.17 -5.95 -10.43
CA GLY A 243 12.01 -5.02 -11.53
C GLY A 243 13.19 -4.05 -11.69
N ARG A 244 12.96 -3.00 -12.47
CA ARG A 244 13.83 -1.83 -12.56
C ARG A 244 13.14 -0.64 -11.92
N HIS A 245 13.90 0.31 -11.39
CA HIS A 245 13.35 1.57 -10.93
C HIS A 245 12.78 2.37 -12.11
N HIS A 246 11.52 2.82 -11.96
CA HIS A 246 10.83 3.59 -12.97
C HIS A 246 11.20 5.07 -12.87
N THR A 247 11.67 5.62 -13.98
CA THR A 247 11.97 7.05 -14.11
C THR A 247 11.23 7.65 -15.28
N ARG A 248 10.78 8.88 -15.14
CA ARG A 248 10.17 9.67 -16.22
C ARG A 248 10.75 11.07 -16.23
N SER A 249 11.09 11.61 -17.42
CA SER A 249 11.65 12.94 -17.49
C SER A 249 10.63 14.01 -17.10
N ALA A 250 11.02 14.97 -16.28
CA ALA A 250 10.18 16.09 -15.85
C ALA A 250 9.57 16.83 -17.06
N ARG A 251 10.37 17.10 -18.09
CA ARG A 251 9.92 17.73 -19.34
C ARG A 251 8.78 16.97 -20.04
N SER A 252 8.79 15.63 -19.99
CA SER A 252 7.70 14.82 -20.57
C SER A 252 6.40 14.98 -19.78
N VAL A 253 6.49 14.99 -18.45
CA VAL A 253 5.33 15.19 -17.55
C VAL A 253 4.73 16.57 -17.74
N VAL A 254 5.57 17.60 -17.70
CA VAL A 254 5.15 19.02 -17.80
C VAL A 254 4.49 19.31 -19.14
N ARG A 255 4.99 18.73 -20.25
CA ARG A 255 4.35 18.88 -21.58
C ARG A 255 2.93 18.33 -21.61
N GLU A 256 2.69 17.16 -21.01
CA GLU A 256 1.34 16.57 -20.94
C GLU A 256 0.43 17.40 -20.02
N LEU A 257 0.96 17.89 -18.91
CA LEU A 257 0.23 18.76 -17.98
C LEU A 257 -0.14 20.11 -18.64
N ASP A 258 0.76 20.68 -19.43
CA ASP A 258 0.52 21.87 -20.25
C ASP A 258 -0.63 21.64 -21.25
N SER A 259 -0.63 20.48 -21.91
CA SER A 259 -1.72 20.08 -22.83
C SER A 259 -3.08 19.92 -22.11
N LEU A 260 -3.10 19.41 -20.86
CA LEU A 260 -4.31 19.37 -20.02
C LEU A 260 -4.83 20.77 -19.73
N PHE A 261 -3.92 21.67 -19.37
CA PHE A 261 -4.26 23.05 -19.09
C PHE A 261 -4.85 23.78 -20.31
N ASP A 262 -4.25 23.61 -21.48
CA ASP A 262 -4.70 24.20 -22.75
C ASP A 262 -6.05 23.62 -23.20
N ALA A 263 -6.34 22.38 -22.88
CA ALA A 263 -7.67 21.75 -23.10
C ALA A 263 -8.76 22.26 -22.14
N GLY A 264 -8.42 23.16 -21.20
CA GLY A 264 -9.37 23.64 -20.18
C GLY A 264 -9.66 22.61 -19.07
N ALA A 265 -8.92 21.51 -19.01
CA ALA A 265 -9.16 20.44 -18.06
C ALA A 265 -8.61 20.77 -16.65
N SER A 266 -9.32 20.30 -15.64
CA SER A 266 -8.83 20.13 -14.28
C SER A 266 -8.00 18.85 -14.17
N PHE A 267 -7.12 18.77 -13.18
CA PHE A 267 -6.27 17.61 -13.00
C PHE A 267 -5.93 17.34 -11.53
N ASN A 268 -5.52 16.10 -11.26
CA ASN A 268 -4.89 15.69 -10.02
C ASN A 268 -3.58 14.94 -10.33
N LEU A 269 -2.45 15.46 -9.87
CA LEU A 269 -1.14 14.79 -10.00
C LEU A 269 -1.14 13.52 -9.15
N TYR A 270 -1.05 12.39 -9.76
CA TYR A 270 -0.90 11.10 -9.09
C TYR A 270 0.52 10.56 -9.34
N MET A 271 1.41 10.61 -8.38
CA MET A 271 1.34 11.22 -7.04
C MET A 271 1.97 12.62 -7.06
N PHE A 272 1.54 13.52 -6.17
CA PHE A 272 2.33 14.71 -5.82
C PHE A 272 3.42 14.36 -4.82
N HIS A 273 3.10 13.50 -3.85
CA HIS A 273 4.01 12.88 -2.91
C HIS A 273 3.58 11.43 -2.68
N GLY A 274 4.40 10.50 -3.13
CA GLY A 274 4.06 9.07 -3.05
C GLY A 274 4.14 8.52 -1.63
N GLY A 275 5.19 8.85 -0.89
CA GLY A 275 5.44 8.35 0.46
C GLY A 275 5.91 6.90 0.50
N THR A 276 5.58 6.18 1.56
CA THR A 276 6.11 4.85 1.88
C THR A 276 5.01 3.86 2.26
N ASN A 277 5.08 2.65 1.73
CA ASN A 277 4.25 1.52 2.15
C ASN A 277 4.85 0.89 3.43
N PHE A 278 4.77 1.61 4.55
CA PHE A 278 5.33 1.13 5.82
C PHE A 278 4.72 -0.21 6.27
N GLY A 279 5.54 -1.03 6.91
CA GLY A 279 5.10 -2.31 7.45
C GLY A 279 4.79 -3.35 6.36
N PHE A 280 3.59 -3.89 6.37
CA PHE A 280 3.14 -4.95 5.47
C PHE A 280 2.17 -4.45 4.39
N THR A 281 2.07 -3.15 4.19
CA THR A 281 0.97 -2.52 3.45
C THR A 281 1.16 -2.51 1.93
N ALA A 282 2.37 -2.75 1.43
CA ALA A 282 2.62 -2.90 0.00
C ALA A 282 1.81 -4.05 -0.59
N GLY A 283 1.07 -3.78 -1.64
CA GLY A 283 0.30 -4.78 -2.39
C GLY A 283 1.13 -5.52 -3.45
N ALA A 284 0.44 -6.08 -4.42
CA ALA A 284 1.05 -6.75 -5.57
C ALA A 284 0.17 -6.63 -6.81
N ASN A 285 0.79 -6.72 -8.00
CA ASN A 285 0.07 -6.94 -9.24
C ASN A 285 0.25 -8.37 -9.73
N ARG A 286 -0.73 -8.88 -10.46
CA ARG A 286 -0.64 -10.17 -11.13
C ARG A 286 -1.21 -10.07 -12.54
N HIS A 287 -0.33 -10.23 -13.51
CA HIS A 287 -0.69 -10.46 -14.90
C HIS A 287 -0.30 -11.90 -15.27
N ALA A 288 0.82 -12.08 -16.02
CA ALA A 288 1.35 -13.42 -16.28
C ALA A 288 1.98 -14.06 -15.04
N LYS A 289 2.50 -13.27 -14.11
CA LYS A 289 3.10 -13.71 -12.84
C LYS A 289 2.79 -12.72 -11.72
N TYR A 290 2.97 -13.18 -10.48
CA TYR A 290 2.86 -12.36 -9.29
C TYR A 290 4.06 -11.41 -9.15
N CYS A 291 3.78 -10.13 -8.89
CA CYS A 291 4.76 -9.06 -8.84
C CYS A 291 4.53 -8.21 -7.57
N PRO A 292 5.20 -8.51 -6.45
CA PRO A 292 5.03 -7.73 -5.21
C PRO A 292 5.66 -6.34 -5.35
N THR A 293 4.94 -5.32 -4.88
CA THR A 293 5.39 -3.92 -4.87
C THR A 293 6.47 -3.72 -3.82
N VAL A 294 7.46 -2.87 -4.09
CA VAL A 294 8.50 -2.50 -3.12
C VAL A 294 7.92 -1.62 -2.00
N THR A 295 8.70 -1.41 -0.95
CA THR A 295 8.27 -0.60 0.20
C THR A 295 8.18 0.88 -0.14
N SER A 296 9.13 1.43 -0.89
CA SER A 296 9.03 2.82 -1.36
C SER A 296 7.87 3.02 -2.34
N TYR A 297 7.09 4.06 -2.13
CA TYR A 297 6.11 4.54 -3.10
C TYR A 297 6.52 5.90 -3.66
N ASP A 298 7.83 6.09 -3.90
CA ASP A 298 8.40 7.34 -4.42
C ASP A 298 7.69 7.81 -5.70
N TYR A 299 7.35 6.87 -6.58
CA TYR A 299 6.54 7.08 -7.79
C TYR A 299 7.17 8.00 -8.84
N GLY A 300 8.36 8.54 -8.61
CA GLY A 300 8.94 9.64 -9.39
C GLY A 300 8.12 10.93 -9.25
N ALA A 301 7.55 11.16 -8.08
CA ALA A 301 6.66 12.28 -7.76
C ALA A 301 7.41 13.62 -7.66
N PRO A 302 6.70 14.78 -7.71
CA PRO A 302 7.28 16.10 -7.46
C PRO A 302 8.01 16.22 -6.13
N LEU A 303 7.49 15.62 -5.06
CA LEU A 303 8.22 15.42 -3.81
C LEU A 303 8.65 13.96 -3.72
N ASN A 304 9.94 13.72 -3.48
CA ASN A 304 10.46 12.38 -3.25
C ASN A 304 9.97 11.78 -1.92
N GLU A 305 10.31 10.52 -1.64
CA GLU A 305 9.81 9.75 -0.50
C GLU A 305 9.95 10.46 0.85
N TYR A 306 11.06 11.17 1.09
CA TYR A 306 11.29 11.96 2.31
C TYR A 306 10.78 13.41 2.24
N GLY A 307 10.11 13.80 1.16
CA GLY A 307 9.53 15.14 0.97
C GLY A 307 10.50 16.20 0.48
N GLY A 308 11.66 15.81 -0.03
CA GLY A 308 12.59 16.69 -0.74
C GLY A 308 12.07 17.06 -2.12
N TYR A 309 12.49 18.20 -2.63
CA TYR A 309 12.12 18.69 -3.96
C TYR A 309 12.84 17.94 -5.07
N THR A 310 12.09 17.51 -6.10
CA THR A 310 12.66 16.96 -7.32
C THR A 310 12.73 18.02 -8.43
N PRO A 311 13.49 17.79 -9.51
CA PRO A 311 13.42 18.69 -10.68
C PRO A 311 11.99 18.84 -11.23
N LEU A 312 11.18 17.78 -11.16
CA LEU A 312 9.78 17.79 -11.59
C LEU A 312 8.95 18.80 -10.78
N TYR A 313 9.18 18.92 -9.47
CA TYR A 313 8.50 19.90 -8.63
C TYR A 313 8.69 21.34 -9.14
N HIS A 314 9.94 21.71 -9.43
CA HIS A 314 10.27 23.06 -9.89
C HIS A 314 9.66 23.35 -11.26
N GLU A 315 9.74 22.41 -12.20
CA GLU A 315 9.15 22.56 -13.53
C GLU A 315 7.61 22.68 -13.48
N ILE A 316 6.94 21.89 -12.63
CA ILE A 316 5.48 22.03 -12.43
C ILE A 316 5.14 23.38 -11.79
N ARG A 317 5.87 23.80 -10.77
CA ARG A 317 5.66 25.10 -10.12
C ARG A 317 5.76 26.25 -11.11
N ASP A 318 6.79 26.26 -11.95
CA ASP A 318 6.98 27.28 -12.98
C ASP A 318 5.82 27.29 -13.98
N LEU A 319 5.36 26.11 -14.42
CA LEU A 319 4.19 25.98 -15.27
C LEU A 319 2.94 26.55 -14.59
N MET A 320 2.66 26.18 -13.33
CA MET A 320 1.48 26.62 -12.60
C MET A 320 1.49 28.15 -12.40
N CYS A 321 2.62 28.72 -12.01
CA CYS A 321 2.75 30.18 -11.87
C CYS A 321 2.47 30.90 -13.18
N LYS A 322 3.02 30.39 -14.30
CA LYS A 322 2.80 30.96 -15.63
C LYS A 322 1.34 30.84 -16.07
N LYS A 323 0.72 29.67 -15.97
CA LYS A 323 -0.64 29.41 -16.48
C LYS A 323 -1.72 30.12 -15.65
N GLN A 324 -1.52 30.25 -14.36
CA GLN A 324 -2.48 30.91 -13.47
C GLN A 324 -2.17 32.40 -13.25
N SER A 325 -1.06 32.91 -13.78
CA SER A 325 -0.59 34.29 -13.58
C SER A 325 -0.47 34.68 -12.10
N ILE A 326 -0.01 33.69 -11.27
CA ILE A 326 0.18 33.90 -9.83
C ILE A 326 1.66 34.12 -9.50
N LYS A 327 1.91 34.93 -8.47
CA LYS A 327 3.24 35.04 -7.88
C LYS A 327 3.53 33.75 -7.05
N PRO A 328 4.68 33.12 -7.23
CA PRO A 328 4.99 31.92 -6.45
C PRO A 328 5.15 32.24 -4.96
N ASP A 329 4.56 31.40 -4.12
CA ASP A 329 4.78 31.44 -2.66
C ASP A 329 6.26 31.13 -2.33
N VAL A 330 6.69 31.53 -1.15
CA VAL A 330 8.01 31.14 -0.62
C VAL A 330 8.00 29.62 -0.40
N LEU A 331 9.06 28.96 -0.83
CA LEU A 331 9.20 27.52 -0.62
C LEU A 331 9.47 27.23 0.86
N PRO A 332 8.77 26.25 1.45
CA PRO A 332 9.19 25.66 2.71
C PRO A 332 10.61 25.08 2.62
N ASP A 333 11.29 24.98 3.76
CA ASP A 333 12.63 24.42 3.80
C ASP A 333 12.66 22.96 3.30
N ALA A 334 13.76 22.57 2.69
CA ALA A 334 14.01 21.17 2.34
C ALA A 334 14.24 20.36 3.63
N PRO A 335 13.83 19.08 3.67
CA PRO A 335 14.12 18.20 4.80
C PRO A 335 15.63 18.08 5.04
N VAL A 336 16.03 18.08 6.30
CA VAL A 336 17.43 17.86 6.70
C VAL A 336 17.71 16.36 6.66
N LEU A 337 18.71 15.97 5.91
CA LEU A 337 19.21 14.60 5.87
C LEU A 337 20.35 14.41 6.88
N GLN A 338 20.48 13.21 7.46
CA GLN A 338 21.63 12.88 8.30
C GLN A 338 22.22 11.51 7.94
N ASN A 339 23.52 11.40 8.10
CA ASN A 339 24.28 10.15 8.00
C ASN A 339 24.69 9.73 9.42
N ILE A 340 24.20 8.57 9.87
CA ILE A 340 24.55 8.00 11.18
C ILE A 340 25.74 7.06 11.07
N GLY A 341 25.88 6.38 9.92
CA GLY A 341 26.98 5.45 9.66
C GLY A 341 26.61 3.99 9.94
N GLU A 342 27.62 3.19 10.24
CA GLU A 342 27.47 1.76 10.52
C GLU A 342 26.86 1.53 11.92
N VAL A 343 25.86 0.66 11.97
CA VAL A 343 25.22 0.19 13.22
C VAL A 343 25.41 -1.32 13.31
N LYS A 344 26.15 -1.75 14.33
CA LYS A 344 26.38 -3.17 14.63
C LYS A 344 25.12 -3.80 15.22
N LEU A 345 24.80 -4.98 14.75
CA LEU A 345 23.71 -5.82 15.26
C LEU A 345 24.32 -6.84 16.23
N THR A 346 24.30 -6.51 17.50
CA THR A 346 25.07 -7.22 18.54
C THR A 346 24.33 -8.38 19.20
N GLU A 347 23.02 -8.48 18.98
CA GLU A 347 22.17 -9.52 19.55
C GLU A 347 21.37 -10.20 18.44
N CYS A 348 21.10 -11.49 18.63
CA CYS A 348 20.21 -12.24 17.75
C CYS A 348 19.26 -13.14 18.54
N ALA A 349 18.07 -13.42 17.95
CA ALA A 349 17.08 -14.30 18.53
C ALA A 349 16.35 -15.08 17.43
N GLY A 350 15.90 -16.30 17.72
CA GLY A 350 15.18 -17.14 16.76
C GLY A 350 13.69 -16.80 16.67
N LEU A 351 13.13 -16.86 15.47
CA LEU A 351 11.68 -16.72 15.26
C LEU A 351 10.91 -17.86 15.93
N PHE A 352 11.34 -19.10 15.69
CA PHE A 352 10.65 -20.28 16.20
C PHE A 352 10.85 -20.47 17.71
N GLU A 353 12.01 -20.11 18.23
CA GLU A 353 12.32 -20.13 19.67
C GLU A 353 11.46 -19.13 20.44
N ASN A 354 11.05 -18.04 19.78
CA ASN A 354 10.15 -17.03 20.33
C ASN A 354 8.65 -17.28 20.02
N ALA A 355 8.29 -18.41 19.41
CA ALA A 355 6.95 -18.65 18.90
C ALA A 355 5.84 -18.55 19.99
N GLU A 356 6.14 -18.90 21.23
CA GLU A 356 5.17 -18.80 22.34
C GLU A 356 4.93 -17.34 22.81
N ARG A 357 5.85 -16.43 22.47
CA ARG A 357 5.78 -15.02 22.88
C ARG A 357 5.15 -14.12 21.80
N ILE A 358 5.53 -14.36 20.54
CA ILE A 358 5.15 -13.50 19.41
C ILE A 358 4.22 -14.19 18.42
N GLY A 359 3.91 -15.47 18.61
CA GLY A 359 3.02 -16.24 17.74
C GLY A 359 1.70 -16.61 18.42
N VAL A 360 0.74 -17.02 17.58
CA VAL A 360 -0.54 -17.61 18.03
C VAL A 360 -0.68 -18.99 17.43
N ARG A 361 -0.84 -20.01 18.30
CA ARG A 361 -0.89 -21.41 17.87
C ARG A 361 -2.32 -21.89 17.63
N HIS A 362 -2.52 -22.58 16.53
CA HIS A 362 -3.78 -23.19 16.11
C HIS A 362 -3.55 -24.67 15.74
N PHE A 363 -4.64 -25.44 15.72
CA PHE A 363 -4.64 -26.82 15.22
C PHE A 363 -5.64 -26.96 14.09
N SER A 364 -5.24 -27.62 13.00
CA SER A 364 -6.11 -27.80 11.84
C SER A 364 -5.81 -29.15 11.16
N PRO A 365 -6.84 -29.92 10.74
CA PRO A 365 -6.63 -31.15 9.99
C PRO A 365 -5.86 -30.93 8.68
N MET A 366 -6.04 -29.78 8.03
CA MET A 366 -5.33 -29.35 6.82
C MET A 366 -4.91 -27.89 6.93
N PRO A 367 -3.90 -27.45 6.19
CA PRO A 367 -3.56 -26.02 6.10
C PRO A 367 -4.76 -25.20 5.63
N LEU A 368 -5.04 -24.11 6.32
CA LEU A 368 -5.98 -23.06 5.92
C LEU A 368 -5.20 -21.76 5.64
N CYS A 369 -5.81 -20.84 4.90
CA CYS A 369 -5.21 -19.54 4.65
C CYS A 369 -5.12 -18.68 5.93
N MET A 370 -4.22 -17.67 5.93
CA MET A 370 -3.99 -16.77 7.06
C MET A 370 -5.29 -16.14 7.57
N GLU A 371 -6.16 -15.72 6.65
CA GLU A 371 -7.40 -15.02 6.94
C GLU A 371 -8.37 -15.86 7.78
N LYS A 372 -8.33 -17.20 7.64
CA LYS A 372 -9.13 -18.13 8.48
C LYS A 372 -8.67 -18.14 9.94
N TYR A 373 -7.43 -17.75 10.20
CA TYR A 373 -6.88 -17.61 11.55
C TYR A 373 -6.94 -16.18 12.08
N GLY A 374 -7.63 -15.28 11.38
CA GLY A 374 -7.72 -13.86 11.73
C GLY A 374 -6.42 -13.08 11.56
N GLN A 375 -5.49 -13.61 10.77
CA GLN A 375 -4.19 -12.99 10.51
C GLN A 375 -4.22 -12.21 9.18
N ASN A 376 -3.90 -10.91 9.24
CA ASN A 376 -3.87 -10.06 8.05
C ASN A 376 -2.51 -10.04 7.35
N PHE A 377 -1.41 -10.04 8.12
CA PHE A 377 -0.05 -9.80 7.65
C PHE A 377 0.96 -10.73 8.31
N GLY A 378 2.23 -10.67 7.86
CA GLY A 378 3.36 -11.32 8.48
C GLY A 378 3.62 -12.72 7.94
N LEU A 379 4.00 -13.63 8.83
CA LEU A 379 4.40 -14.99 8.51
C LEU A 379 3.41 -16.00 9.10
N ILE A 380 3.26 -17.14 8.43
CA ILE A 380 2.49 -18.27 8.98
C ILE A 380 3.28 -19.57 8.81
N HIS A 381 3.37 -20.35 9.88
CA HIS A 381 4.06 -21.63 9.89
C HIS A 381 3.08 -22.80 10.05
N TYR A 382 3.20 -23.76 9.17
CA TYR A 382 2.43 -25.01 9.19
C TYR A 382 3.39 -26.16 9.47
N GLU A 383 3.12 -26.98 10.48
CA GLU A 383 3.95 -28.13 10.82
C GLU A 383 3.11 -29.36 11.09
N THR A 384 3.53 -30.51 10.55
CA THR A 384 2.94 -31.82 10.85
C THR A 384 4.02 -32.83 11.17
N VAL A 385 3.66 -33.82 11.99
CA VAL A 385 4.51 -34.95 12.37
C VAL A 385 4.09 -36.17 11.58
N LEU A 386 5.04 -36.84 10.91
CA LEU A 386 4.75 -38.00 10.08
C LEU A 386 4.31 -39.23 10.93
N PRO A 387 3.13 -39.82 10.68
CA PRO A 387 2.60 -40.92 11.48
C PRO A 387 3.23 -42.30 11.16
N ALA A 388 3.98 -42.40 10.04
CA ALA A 388 4.57 -43.62 9.53
C ALA A 388 5.90 -43.36 8.80
N ASN A 389 6.60 -44.44 8.39
CA ASN A 389 7.76 -44.34 7.50
C ASN A 389 7.29 -44.08 6.06
N TYR A 390 7.74 -42.98 5.48
CA TYR A 390 7.37 -42.55 4.11
C TYR A 390 8.47 -42.90 3.09
N GLY A 391 9.74 -42.99 3.54
CA GLY A 391 10.89 -43.32 2.70
C GLY A 391 11.25 -42.24 1.71
N THR A 392 11.27 -42.55 0.41
CA THR A 392 11.64 -41.61 -0.67
C THR A 392 10.42 -41.30 -1.51
N GLY A 393 10.21 -40.01 -1.79
CA GLY A 393 9.09 -39.53 -2.59
C GLY A 393 9.13 -38.03 -2.88
N ILE A 394 8.06 -37.50 -3.43
CA ILE A 394 7.92 -36.10 -3.80
C ILE A 394 7.05 -35.39 -2.77
N LEU A 395 7.63 -34.45 -2.03
CA LEU A 395 6.86 -33.46 -1.27
C LEU A 395 6.42 -32.31 -2.22
N SER A 396 5.15 -31.95 -2.18
CA SER A 396 4.58 -30.86 -2.96
C SER A 396 3.66 -29.98 -2.13
N LEU A 397 3.74 -28.68 -2.36
CA LEU A 397 2.89 -27.65 -1.76
C LEU A 397 1.85 -27.20 -2.79
N ARG A 398 0.63 -26.92 -2.33
CA ARG A 398 -0.43 -26.32 -3.15
C ARG A 398 -0.83 -24.96 -2.62
N GLY A 399 -1.16 -24.06 -3.55
CA GLY A 399 -1.63 -22.72 -3.20
C GLY A 399 -0.59 -21.89 -2.44
N VAL A 400 0.69 -21.96 -2.85
CA VAL A 400 1.75 -21.17 -2.22
C VAL A 400 1.53 -19.68 -2.50
N HIS A 401 1.21 -18.93 -1.48
CA HIS A 401 0.98 -17.49 -1.50
C HIS A 401 1.66 -16.80 -0.28
N ASP A 402 2.96 -16.31 -0.39
CA ASP A 402 3.65 -16.11 -1.67
C ASP A 402 5.01 -16.80 -1.72
N ARG A 403 5.84 -16.72 -0.63
CA ARG A 403 7.14 -17.36 -0.54
C ARG A 403 7.16 -18.35 0.61
N ALA A 404 7.41 -19.61 0.29
CA ALA A 404 7.34 -20.71 1.25
C ALA A 404 8.71 -21.36 1.45
N TYR A 405 9.07 -21.56 2.73
CA TYR A 405 10.30 -22.21 3.17
C TYR A 405 9.94 -23.58 3.74
N LEU A 406 10.26 -24.64 2.98
CA LEU A 406 10.03 -26.02 3.40
C LEU A 406 11.19 -26.48 4.30
N THR A 407 10.85 -27.03 5.46
CA THR A 407 11.81 -27.63 6.39
C THR A 407 11.48 -29.10 6.64
N LEU A 408 12.49 -29.89 6.93
CA LEU A 408 12.40 -31.25 7.43
C LEU A 408 13.18 -31.34 8.74
N ASN A 409 12.52 -31.74 9.82
CA ASN A 409 13.10 -31.75 11.18
C ASN A 409 13.77 -30.41 11.54
N GLY A 410 13.11 -29.30 11.19
CA GLY A 410 13.60 -27.94 11.38
C GLY A 410 14.68 -27.47 10.38
N ALA A 411 15.33 -28.38 9.65
CA ALA A 411 16.36 -28.03 8.68
C ALA A 411 15.75 -27.56 7.34
N HIS A 412 16.17 -26.39 6.85
CA HIS A 412 15.73 -25.86 5.55
C HIS A 412 16.04 -26.84 4.41
N ARG A 413 15.05 -27.12 3.60
CA ARG A 413 15.15 -28.04 2.46
C ARG A 413 15.03 -27.33 1.11
N LYS A 414 14.03 -26.45 0.96
CA LYS A 414 13.77 -25.75 -0.30
C LYS A 414 12.91 -24.51 -0.08
N THR A 415 13.19 -23.48 -0.85
CA THR A 415 12.35 -22.28 -0.94
C THR A 415 11.54 -22.32 -2.23
N PHE A 416 10.25 -22.02 -2.13
CA PHE A 416 9.33 -21.84 -3.26
C PHE A 416 8.89 -20.38 -3.34
N ASP A 417 8.89 -19.81 -4.52
CA ASP A 417 8.64 -18.40 -4.75
C ASP A 417 7.61 -18.21 -5.88
N ARG A 418 6.43 -17.72 -5.51
CA ARG A 418 5.35 -17.43 -6.45
C ARG A 418 5.75 -16.41 -7.52
N SER A 419 6.65 -15.46 -7.22
CA SER A 419 7.11 -14.44 -8.17
C SER A 419 7.98 -15.01 -9.29
N SER A 420 8.56 -16.18 -9.10
CA SER A 420 9.37 -16.90 -10.10
C SER A 420 8.58 -17.92 -10.93
N GLU A 421 7.27 -18.09 -10.66
CA GLU A 421 6.41 -18.96 -11.44
C GLU A 421 6.26 -18.45 -12.89
N GLY A 422 6.53 -19.32 -13.86
CA GLY A 422 6.16 -19.12 -15.24
C GLY A 422 4.86 -19.87 -15.58
N PRO A 423 4.26 -19.64 -16.76
CA PRO A 423 3.03 -20.29 -17.18
C PRO A 423 3.08 -21.83 -17.21
N LEU A 424 4.28 -22.40 -17.18
CA LEU A 424 4.53 -23.85 -17.17
C LEU A 424 4.85 -24.40 -15.77
N HIS A 425 5.05 -23.59 -14.74
CA HIS A 425 5.34 -24.03 -13.37
C HIS A 425 4.05 -24.32 -12.61
N ARG A 426 3.67 -25.59 -12.59
CA ARG A 426 2.38 -26.02 -12.00
C ARG A 426 2.48 -26.65 -10.62
N ARG A 427 3.68 -26.93 -10.09
CA ARG A 427 3.82 -27.59 -8.78
C ARG A 427 5.08 -27.15 -8.06
N HIS A 428 4.89 -26.58 -6.88
CA HIS A 428 5.94 -26.40 -5.91
C HIS A 428 6.28 -27.76 -5.29
N SER A 429 7.35 -28.42 -5.74
CA SER A 429 7.70 -29.77 -5.30
C SER A 429 9.21 -29.97 -5.19
N CYS A 430 9.61 -30.92 -4.34
CA CYS A 430 10.98 -31.42 -4.25
C CYS A 430 11.02 -32.91 -3.93
N LEU A 431 12.06 -33.57 -4.41
CA LEU A 431 12.38 -34.93 -4.03
C LEU A 431 12.95 -34.97 -2.61
N VAL A 432 12.43 -35.82 -1.77
CA VAL A 432 12.90 -36.06 -0.40
C VAL A 432 13.13 -37.54 -0.19
N SER A 433 14.03 -37.91 0.72
CA SER A 433 14.36 -39.30 1.02
C SER A 433 14.58 -39.48 2.51
N GLY A 434 14.37 -40.72 2.97
CA GLY A 434 14.65 -41.11 4.35
C GLY A 434 13.64 -40.58 5.37
N LEU A 435 12.43 -40.24 4.96
CA LEU A 435 11.37 -39.79 5.86
C LEU A 435 10.83 -40.95 6.70
N ASN A 436 10.91 -40.80 8.02
CA ASN A 436 10.52 -41.78 9.00
C ASN A 436 9.34 -41.32 9.86
N LYS A 437 8.72 -42.28 10.54
CA LYS A 437 7.76 -41.97 11.60
C LYS A 437 8.39 -41.02 12.65
N GLY A 438 7.68 -39.96 12.98
CA GLY A 438 8.12 -38.98 13.95
C GLY A 438 8.90 -37.79 13.36
N ASP A 439 9.31 -37.87 12.08
CA ASP A 439 9.90 -36.73 11.39
C ASP A 439 8.87 -35.60 11.23
N THR A 440 9.34 -34.33 11.28
CA THR A 440 8.48 -33.16 11.07
C THR A 440 8.64 -32.59 9.67
N VAL A 441 7.51 -32.18 9.09
CA VAL A 441 7.44 -31.41 7.84
C VAL A 441 6.89 -30.04 8.16
N GLY A 442 7.73 -29.01 8.05
CA GLY A 442 7.37 -27.62 8.31
C GLY A 442 7.35 -26.77 7.04
N VAL A 443 6.42 -25.82 6.97
CA VAL A 443 6.33 -24.83 5.88
C VAL A 443 6.07 -23.46 6.47
N LEU A 444 7.07 -22.59 6.45
CA LEU A 444 6.89 -21.17 6.78
C LEU A 444 6.53 -20.40 5.51
N VAL A 445 5.50 -19.58 5.56
CA VAL A 445 5.07 -18.73 4.43
C VAL A 445 5.18 -17.26 4.79
N ASP A 446 5.84 -16.52 3.93
CA ASP A 446 5.91 -15.06 3.95
C ASP A 446 4.88 -14.48 2.97
N ALA A 447 3.94 -13.68 3.51
CA ALA A 447 2.92 -12.98 2.76
C ALA A 447 3.46 -11.65 2.23
N MET A 448 3.73 -11.57 0.92
CA MET A 448 4.37 -10.42 0.28
C MET A 448 3.42 -9.33 -0.23
N GLY A 449 2.18 -9.32 0.20
CA GLY A 449 1.14 -8.39 -0.22
C GLY A 449 0.10 -9.03 -1.13
N ARG A 450 -1.18 -8.71 -0.89
CA ARG A 450 -2.28 -9.20 -1.72
C ARG A 450 -2.36 -8.44 -3.02
N VAL A 451 -2.83 -9.13 -4.07
CA VAL A 451 -3.08 -8.51 -5.36
C VAL A 451 -4.07 -7.36 -5.18
N ASN A 452 -3.72 -6.19 -5.72
CA ASN A 452 -4.49 -4.95 -5.59
C ASN A 452 -5.24 -4.56 -6.86
N TYR A 453 -5.07 -5.26 -8.00
CA TYR A 453 -5.68 -4.88 -9.26
C TYR A 453 -6.04 -6.09 -10.12
N GLY A 454 -7.15 -5.98 -10.86
CA GLY A 454 -7.61 -6.97 -11.85
C GLY A 454 -8.39 -8.14 -11.25
N GLU A 455 -8.47 -9.24 -11.99
CA GLU A 455 -9.30 -10.41 -11.67
C GLU A 455 -8.83 -11.27 -10.50
N HIS A 456 -7.57 -11.06 -10.05
CA HIS A 456 -6.92 -11.89 -9.03
C HIS A 456 -7.01 -11.32 -7.61
N LEU A 457 -7.99 -10.49 -7.30
CA LEU A 457 -8.17 -9.86 -5.98
C LEU A 457 -8.41 -10.87 -4.84
N TYR A 458 -8.95 -12.07 -5.12
CA TYR A 458 -9.18 -13.10 -4.09
C TYR A 458 -7.88 -13.82 -3.72
N ASP A 459 -6.89 -13.06 -3.29
CA ASP A 459 -5.52 -13.50 -3.06
C ASP A 459 -5.27 -13.88 -1.60
N ARG A 460 -5.87 -14.99 -1.15
CA ARG A 460 -5.68 -15.54 0.20
C ARG A 460 -4.25 -15.98 0.42
N LYS A 461 -3.71 -15.73 1.62
CA LYS A 461 -2.30 -15.97 1.97
C LYS A 461 -2.11 -17.29 2.71
N GLY A 462 -0.93 -17.92 2.55
CA GLY A 462 -0.58 -19.20 3.13
C GLY A 462 -0.43 -20.31 2.10
N ILE A 463 -0.82 -21.53 2.47
CA ILE A 463 -0.89 -22.72 1.59
C ILE A 463 -2.23 -23.42 1.76
N SER A 464 -2.62 -24.25 0.77
CA SER A 464 -3.87 -25.02 0.84
C SER A 464 -3.66 -26.51 1.08
N ALA A 465 -2.46 -27.04 0.83
CA ALA A 465 -2.12 -28.44 1.15
C ALA A 465 -0.61 -28.68 1.11
N VAL A 466 -0.18 -29.68 1.90
CA VAL A 466 1.10 -30.36 1.78
C VAL A 466 0.83 -31.81 1.40
N MET A 467 1.53 -32.32 0.38
CA MET A 467 1.33 -33.67 -0.13
C MET A 467 2.66 -34.41 -0.21
N PHE A 468 2.63 -35.70 0.15
CA PHE A 468 3.70 -36.65 -0.18
C PHE A 468 3.21 -37.56 -1.30
N ASN A 469 3.85 -37.53 -2.46
CA ASN A 469 3.35 -38.11 -3.70
C ASN A 469 1.89 -37.68 -3.99
N ASN A 470 0.92 -38.57 -3.85
CA ASN A 470 -0.51 -38.28 -4.05
C ASN A 470 -1.32 -38.25 -2.75
N GLN A 471 -0.66 -38.39 -1.60
CA GLN A 471 -1.30 -38.39 -0.28
C GLN A 471 -1.20 -37.03 0.38
N PHE A 472 -2.31 -36.53 0.90
CA PHE A 472 -2.30 -35.36 1.77
C PHE A 472 -1.63 -35.67 3.11
N LEU A 473 -0.74 -34.84 3.57
CA LEU A 473 -0.33 -34.80 4.96
C LEU A 473 -1.41 -34.08 5.77
N MET A 474 -1.68 -34.56 6.97
CA MET A 474 -2.77 -34.10 7.81
C MET A 474 -2.27 -33.72 9.20
N ASP A 475 -3.16 -33.18 10.04
CA ASP A 475 -2.94 -32.83 11.45
C ASP A 475 -1.80 -31.83 11.67
N PHE A 476 -2.08 -30.58 11.29
CA PHE A 476 -1.13 -29.49 11.39
C PHE A 476 -1.26 -28.70 12.71
N THR A 477 -0.12 -28.45 13.33
CA THR A 477 0.06 -27.29 14.20
C THR A 477 0.36 -26.09 13.32
N VAL A 478 -0.44 -25.04 13.45
CA VAL A 478 -0.28 -23.80 12.66
C VAL A 478 0.07 -22.67 13.61
N THR A 479 1.15 -21.94 13.33
CA THR A 479 1.55 -20.77 14.14
C THR A 479 1.48 -19.51 13.29
N SER A 480 0.58 -18.60 13.65
CA SER A 480 0.48 -17.25 13.09
C SER A 480 1.53 -16.35 13.72
N PHE A 481 2.31 -15.63 12.91
CA PHE A 481 3.26 -14.61 13.33
C PHE A 481 2.87 -13.26 12.68
N PRO A 482 1.97 -12.47 13.28
CA PRO A 482 1.57 -11.17 12.74
C PRO A 482 2.71 -10.14 12.79
N LEU A 483 3.71 -10.33 13.66
CA LEU A 483 4.88 -9.47 13.83
C LEU A 483 4.52 -8.02 14.24
N ASP A 484 3.42 -7.86 14.95
CA ASP A 484 2.94 -6.61 15.54
C ASP A 484 3.34 -6.45 17.03
N ASN A 485 4.06 -7.43 17.57
CA ASN A 485 4.42 -7.58 18.98
C ASN A 485 5.91 -7.94 19.15
N ILE A 486 6.79 -7.38 18.33
CA ILE A 486 8.24 -7.67 18.37
C ILE A 486 8.92 -7.21 19.67
N ASP A 487 8.28 -6.34 20.45
CA ASP A 487 8.68 -5.93 21.78
C ASP A 487 8.70 -7.09 22.79
N LYS A 488 8.01 -8.21 22.48
CA LYS A 488 7.97 -9.42 23.30
C LYS A 488 9.07 -10.43 22.99
N ILE A 489 9.96 -10.13 22.05
CA ILE A 489 11.10 -11.02 21.71
C ILE A 489 12.02 -11.20 22.93
N ASP A 490 12.29 -12.44 23.27
CA ASP A 490 13.31 -12.82 24.24
C ASP A 490 14.64 -13.01 23.52
N TRP A 491 15.54 -12.07 23.73
CA TRP A 491 16.85 -12.04 23.10
C TRP A 491 17.84 -13.05 23.68
N ALA A 492 17.48 -13.73 24.77
CA ALA A 492 18.26 -14.84 25.30
C ALA A 492 17.99 -16.18 24.57
N LEU A 493 16.97 -16.22 23.71
CA LEU A 493 16.61 -17.39 22.92
C LEU A 493 17.34 -17.38 21.57
N ASP A 494 18.57 -17.89 21.57
CA ASP A 494 19.40 -17.95 20.38
C ASP A 494 18.78 -18.82 19.27
N ALA A 495 19.03 -18.46 18.03
CA ALA A 495 18.45 -19.10 16.86
C ALA A 495 19.28 -20.29 16.38
N ALA A 496 18.68 -21.46 16.29
CA ALA A 496 19.29 -22.62 15.66
C ALA A 496 19.49 -22.47 14.13
N GLY A 497 18.69 -21.61 13.49
CA GLY A 497 18.70 -21.38 12.04
C GLY A 497 17.97 -20.10 11.66
N TYR A 498 17.58 -19.96 10.40
CA TYR A 498 16.71 -18.89 9.93
C TYR A 498 15.24 -19.33 9.97
N PRO A 499 14.29 -18.38 10.17
CA PRO A 499 14.46 -16.92 10.31
C PRO A 499 15.10 -16.50 11.64
N LYS A 500 15.87 -15.39 11.58
CA LYS A 500 16.52 -14.78 12.76
C LYS A 500 16.18 -13.31 12.86
N PHE A 501 15.92 -12.86 14.09
CA PHE A 501 15.96 -11.45 14.44
C PHE A 501 17.41 -11.05 14.79
N PHE A 502 17.77 -9.84 14.38
CA PHE A 502 19.00 -9.16 14.76
C PHE A 502 18.65 -7.83 15.40
N ARG A 503 19.38 -7.42 16.45
CA ARG A 503 19.16 -6.15 17.14
C ARG A 503 20.46 -5.38 17.32
N GLY A 504 20.37 -4.07 17.12
CA GLY A 504 21.44 -3.14 17.39
C GLY A 504 20.93 -1.83 17.95
N PHE A 505 21.85 -1.00 18.45
CA PHE A 505 21.52 0.28 19.04
C PHE A 505 22.39 1.38 18.44
N PHE A 506 21.81 2.58 18.31
CA PHE A 506 22.51 3.74 17.78
C PHE A 506 21.96 5.04 18.38
N ARG A 507 22.76 6.11 18.29
CA ARG A 507 22.33 7.44 18.74
C ARG A 507 22.42 8.42 17.59
N PRO A 508 21.28 8.95 17.08
CA PRO A 508 21.25 9.97 16.06
C PRO A 508 21.67 11.33 16.64
N SER A 509 22.26 12.20 15.83
CA SER A 509 22.62 13.56 16.24
C SER A 509 21.42 14.54 16.15
N SER A 510 20.37 14.20 15.41
CA SER A 510 19.19 15.02 15.17
C SER A 510 17.99 14.16 14.76
N LYS A 511 16.86 14.80 14.47
CA LYS A 511 15.70 14.18 13.81
C LYS A 511 15.76 14.35 12.29
N GLY A 512 16.94 14.26 11.67
CA GLY A 512 17.11 14.30 10.22
C GLY A 512 16.62 13.01 9.56
N GLU A 513 16.21 13.12 8.30
CA GLU A 513 15.77 11.99 7.48
C GLU A 513 16.93 11.08 7.12
N CYS A 514 16.72 9.78 7.15
CA CYS A 514 17.74 8.76 6.90
C CYS A 514 17.21 7.63 6.02
N PHE A 515 18.15 6.75 5.65
CA PHE A 515 17.85 5.52 4.92
C PHE A 515 18.67 4.36 5.50
N VAL A 516 18.02 3.23 5.74
CA VAL A 516 18.68 2.01 6.21
C VAL A 516 19.04 1.15 5.02
N ARG A 517 20.33 1.04 4.70
CA ARG A 517 20.86 0.06 3.76
C ARG A 517 20.98 -1.30 4.43
N PHE A 518 20.55 -2.33 3.71
CA PHE A 518 20.55 -3.71 4.19
C PHE A 518 21.54 -4.61 3.41
N ASP A 519 22.69 -4.04 3.02
CA ASP A 519 23.73 -4.77 2.29
C ASP A 519 24.20 -6.01 3.08
N GLY A 520 24.23 -7.15 2.43
CA GLY A 520 24.56 -8.43 3.06
C GLY A 520 23.39 -9.18 3.68
N PHE A 521 22.18 -8.61 3.71
CA PHE A 521 20.94 -9.28 4.08
C PHE A 521 20.12 -9.61 2.83
N THR A 522 19.39 -10.71 2.88
CA THR A 522 18.67 -11.22 1.71
C THR A 522 17.24 -10.73 1.67
N LYS A 523 16.42 -11.05 2.69
CA LYS A 523 15.00 -10.75 2.68
C LYS A 523 14.40 -10.71 4.07
N GLY A 524 13.61 -9.68 4.34
CA GLY A 524 12.92 -9.59 5.62
C GLY A 524 12.26 -8.25 5.87
N TYR A 525 12.31 -7.82 7.12
CA TYR A 525 11.64 -6.62 7.63
C TYR A 525 12.55 -5.89 8.61
N ILE A 526 12.40 -4.55 8.66
CA ILE A 526 13.19 -3.70 9.57
C ILE A 526 12.24 -2.86 10.42
N TRP A 527 12.52 -2.79 11.71
CA TRP A 527 11.88 -1.87 12.67
C TRP A 527 12.92 -0.95 13.28
N VAL A 528 12.53 0.29 13.55
CA VAL A 528 13.29 1.23 14.36
C VAL A 528 12.37 1.78 15.44
N ASN A 529 12.77 1.68 16.70
CA ASN A 529 11.97 2.05 17.87
C ASN A 529 10.55 1.42 17.85
N GLY A 530 10.44 0.16 17.41
CA GLY A 530 9.18 -0.56 17.25
C GLY A 530 8.38 -0.19 16.00
N PHE A 531 8.77 0.84 15.24
CA PHE A 531 8.09 1.24 14.01
C PHE A 531 8.60 0.41 12.82
N ASN A 532 7.70 -0.31 12.14
CA ASN A 532 8.02 -1.14 11.00
C ASN A 532 8.25 -0.29 9.75
N LEU A 533 9.51 -0.19 9.29
CA LEU A 533 9.89 0.55 8.07
C LEU A 533 9.37 -0.13 6.80
N GLY A 534 9.21 -1.45 6.83
CA GLY A 534 8.72 -2.22 5.69
C GLY A 534 9.58 -3.43 5.34
N ARG A 535 9.25 -4.01 4.20
CA ARG A 535 9.91 -5.18 3.62
C ARG A 535 11.16 -4.77 2.84
N PHE A 536 12.25 -5.49 3.04
CA PHE A 536 13.42 -5.45 2.17
C PHE A 536 13.62 -6.76 1.43
N TRP A 537 14.26 -6.70 0.26
CA TRP A 537 14.69 -7.85 -0.51
C TRP A 537 15.86 -7.47 -1.40
N ASP A 538 16.94 -8.28 -1.37
CA ASP A 538 18.16 -8.05 -2.17
C ASP A 538 17.93 -8.07 -3.69
N LYS A 539 16.79 -8.60 -4.17
CA LYS A 539 16.37 -8.52 -5.57
C LYS A 539 16.21 -7.07 -6.06
N GLY A 540 16.05 -6.09 -5.16
CA GLY A 540 15.81 -4.70 -5.53
C GLY A 540 14.56 -4.47 -6.39
N PRO A 541 14.41 -3.31 -7.02
CA PRO A 541 15.45 -2.27 -7.19
C PRO A 541 15.82 -1.53 -5.90
N GLN A 542 14.88 -1.30 -4.98
CA GLN A 542 15.12 -0.61 -3.72
C GLN A 542 16.19 -1.31 -2.88
N LYS A 543 17.25 -0.58 -2.49
CA LYS A 543 18.40 -1.06 -1.71
C LYS A 543 18.54 -0.38 -0.34
N ALA A 544 17.70 0.62 -0.07
CA ALA A 544 17.63 1.27 1.23
C ALA A 544 16.17 1.55 1.60
N LEU A 545 15.79 1.32 2.87
CA LEU A 545 14.48 1.67 3.40
C LEU A 545 14.52 3.06 4.02
N TYR A 546 13.50 3.86 3.73
CA TYR A 546 13.35 5.19 4.32
C TYR A 546 13.12 5.08 5.83
N LEU A 547 13.91 5.83 6.60
CA LEU A 547 13.84 5.97 8.04
C LEU A 547 13.45 7.42 8.38
N PRO A 548 12.17 7.67 8.70
CA PRO A 548 11.70 9.01 9.04
C PRO A 548 12.38 9.57 10.29
N GLY A 549 12.88 10.80 10.21
CA GLY A 549 13.49 11.47 11.37
C GLY A 549 12.53 11.66 12.54
N ALA A 550 11.22 11.73 12.28
CA ALA A 550 10.19 11.88 13.31
C ALA A 550 10.13 10.71 14.29
N ILE A 551 10.54 9.50 13.90
CA ILE A 551 10.59 8.33 14.80
C ILE A 551 11.90 8.22 15.60
N LEU A 552 12.89 9.07 15.30
CA LEU A 552 14.17 9.10 15.98
C LEU A 552 14.13 9.97 17.24
N ASP A 553 14.86 9.53 18.26
CA ASP A 553 15.05 10.27 19.50
C ASP A 553 16.55 10.55 19.72
N PRO A 554 17.03 11.79 19.52
CA PRO A 554 18.44 12.13 19.74
C PRO A 554 18.89 12.08 21.22
N GLU A 555 17.94 12.16 22.15
CA GLU A 555 18.25 12.21 23.58
C GLU A 555 18.53 10.82 24.19
N ARG A 556 18.16 9.73 23.48
CA ARG A 556 18.34 8.36 23.94
C ARG A 556 18.91 7.46 22.84
N GLU A 557 19.30 6.25 23.24
CA GLU A 557 19.57 5.19 22.27
C GLU A 557 18.30 4.79 21.52
N ASN A 558 18.44 4.60 20.22
CA ASN A 558 17.40 4.10 19.34
C ASN A 558 17.71 2.65 19.01
N GLU A 559 16.67 1.82 19.03
CA GLU A 559 16.77 0.41 18.70
C GLU A 559 16.49 0.18 17.22
N ILE A 560 17.29 -0.65 16.58
CA ILE A 560 16.98 -1.23 15.26
C ILE A 560 16.85 -2.74 15.39
N VAL A 561 15.76 -3.28 14.88
CA VAL A 561 15.49 -4.72 14.79
C VAL A 561 15.33 -5.09 13.32
N LEU A 562 16.03 -6.14 12.89
CA LEU A 562 15.95 -6.68 11.54
C LEU A 562 15.57 -8.16 11.62
N LEU A 563 14.50 -8.57 10.97
CA LEU A 563 14.17 -9.98 10.76
C LEU A 563 14.70 -10.41 9.40
N GLU A 564 15.65 -11.35 9.39
CA GLU A 564 16.16 -12.01 8.18
C GLU A 564 15.52 -13.39 8.01
N LEU A 565 14.96 -13.64 6.85
CA LEU A 565 14.23 -14.87 6.55
C LEU A 565 15.10 -15.98 5.94
N GLU A 566 16.23 -15.62 5.31
CA GLU A 566 17.01 -16.55 4.47
C GLU A 566 18.48 -16.65 4.83
N HIS A 567 19.23 -15.57 4.70
CA HIS A 567 20.66 -15.56 4.97
C HIS A 567 21.19 -14.15 5.25
N ALA A 568 21.97 -14.01 6.31
CA ALA A 568 22.74 -12.81 6.61
C ALA A 568 24.24 -13.06 6.32
N GLY A 569 24.81 -12.26 5.44
CA GLY A 569 26.25 -12.17 5.19
C GLY A 569 26.90 -10.96 5.88
N SER A 570 26.15 -10.24 6.73
CA SER A 570 26.61 -9.08 7.50
C SER A 570 26.08 -9.16 8.94
N ASP A 571 26.79 -8.51 9.84
CA ASP A 571 26.40 -8.26 11.23
C ASP A 571 26.13 -6.77 11.51
N SER A 572 25.98 -5.97 10.45
CA SER A 572 25.74 -4.53 10.56
C SER A 572 24.86 -4.01 9.42
N VAL A 573 24.21 -2.89 9.65
CA VAL A 573 23.52 -2.10 8.64
C VAL A 573 24.15 -0.71 8.54
N GLN A 574 23.94 -0.02 7.39
CA GLN A 574 24.37 1.37 7.21
C GLN A 574 23.15 2.28 7.25
N ILE A 575 23.15 3.28 8.15
CA ILE A 575 22.13 4.33 8.17
C ILE A 575 22.74 5.58 7.54
N THR A 576 22.24 5.95 6.36
CA THR A 576 22.83 6.95 5.47
C THR A 576 21.84 8.08 5.13
N ASP A 577 22.38 9.19 4.65
CA ASP A 577 21.64 10.34 4.09
C ASP A 577 21.23 10.17 2.62
N LYS A 578 21.51 9.00 2.00
CA LYS A 578 21.29 8.79 0.57
C LYS A 578 20.20 7.74 0.33
N PRO A 579 19.10 8.10 -0.38
CA PRO A 579 18.17 7.11 -0.89
C PRO A 579 18.86 6.20 -1.91
N ASP A 580 18.39 4.96 -2.00
CA ASP A 580 18.83 4.02 -3.04
C ASP A 580 17.61 3.22 -3.52
N LEU A 581 17.05 3.66 -4.63
CA LEU A 581 15.90 3.03 -5.27
C LEU A 581 16.30 2.13 -6.46
N GLY A 582 17.60 1.99 -6.73
CA GLY A 582 18.18 1.18 -7.81
C GLY A 582 18.58 1.92 -9.06
#